data_bfb0f7af576cf65924dc3fdd53e5cd95
#
_entry.id   bfb0f7af576cf65924dc3fdd53e5cd95
#
_cell.length_a   1.000
_cell.length_b   1.000
_cell.length_c   1.000
_cell.angle_alpha   90.00
_cell.angle_beta   90.00
_cell.angle_gamma   90.00
#
_symmetry.space_group_name_H-M   'P 1'
#
loop_
_entity.id
_entity.type
_entity.pdbx_description
1 polymer ?
#
loop_
_entity_poly.entity_id
_entity_poly.type
_entity_poly.pdbx_seq_one_letter_code
_entity_poly.pdbx_strand_id
1 'polypeptide(L)'
;MIIAAIIMYFVSQEMESIFGESPSSSPLGSSPPLQPVPPQQPVQPTSALGEAQPGLTHVDSSGQAKMVDVSPKQDSERVAVASCRVLLGQKAFNLVASNQIAKGDVLTVAKITGITGAKQTSHLIPLCHNINLSHVRVDLTLNEEDSSVVIEGEATTIGKTGVEMEAMTAVAIAGLTVYDMCKAASKDISITDICLQHKSGGKSGDWSRN
;
A
#
# COMPACT_ATOMS: atom_id res chain seq x y z
N MET A 1 -15.96 -39.00 9.56
CA MET A 1 -15.53 -38.56 10.93
C MET A 1 -14.04 -38.71 11.20
N ILE A 2 -13.34 -39.71 10.72
CA ILE A 2 -11.92 -39.95 11.01
C ILE A 2 -10.98 -38.90 10.37
N ILE A 3 -11.27 -38.46 9.15
CA ILE A 3 -10.44 -37.46 8.44
C ILE A 3 -10.47 -36.08 9.11
N ALA A 4 -11.62 -35.65 9.64
CA ALA A 4 -11.73 -34.38 10.36
C ALA A 4 -10.93 -34.37 11.67
N ALA A 5 -10.87 -35.50 12.38
CA ALA A 5 -10.10 -35.66 13.60
C ALA A 5 -8.60 -35.63 13.33
N ILE A 6 -8.15 -36.19 12.21
CA ILE A 6 -6.72 -36.17 11.79
C ILE A 6 -6.30 -34.75 11.42
N ILE A 7 -7.13 -34.00 10.71
CA ILE A 7 -6.83 -32.60 10.35
C ILE A 7 -6.77 -31.71 11.60
N MET A 8 -7.70 -31.87 12.56
CA MET A 8 -7.66 -31.12 13.82
C MET A 8 -6.43 -31.47 14.67
N TYR A 9 -5.98 -32.71 14.67
CA TYR A 9 -4.79 -33.15 15.40
C TYR A 9 -3.51 -32.52 14.81
N PHE A 10 -3.36 -32.49 13.47
CA PHE A 10 -2.22 -31.84 12.81
C PHE A 10 -2.20 -30.33 13.00
N VAL A 11 -3.34 -29.65 12.90
CA VAL A 11 -3.45 -28.20 13.14
C VAL A 11 -3.11 -27.85 14.59
N SER A 12 -3.49 -28.68 15.57
CA SER A 12 -3.15 -28.50 16.99
C SER A 12 -1.64 -28.62 17.24
N GLN A 13 -0.98 -29.61 16.64
CA GLN A 13 0.48 -29.80 16.76
C GLN A 13 1.29 -28.67 16.13
N GLU A 14 0.87 -28.14 15.00
CA GLU A 14 1.54 -26.97 14.37
C GLU A 14 1.35 -25.68 15.19
N MET A 15 0.20 -25.50 15.83
CA MET A 15 -0.05 -24.34 16.70
C MET A 15 0.82 -24.39 17.97
N GLU A 16 0.99 -25.53 18.60
CA GLU A 16 1.89 -25.68 19.76
C GLU A 16 3.36 -25.44 19.42
N SER A 17 3.80 -25.81 18.22
CA SER A 17 5.16 -25.57 17.73
C SER A 17 5.46 -24.10 17.45
N ILE A 18 4.45 -23.29 17.13
CA ILE A 18 4.58 -21.88 16.75
C ILE A 18 4.45 -20.94 17.96
N PHE A 19 3.63 -21.28 18.96
CA PHE A 19 3.28 -20.37 20.06
C PHE A 19 3.94 -20.68 21.41
N GLY A 20 4.70 -21.77 21.53
CA GLY A 20 5.34 -22.13 22.81
C GLY A 20 4.32 -22.32 23.95
N GLU A 21 4.71 -23.00 25.01
CA GLU A 21 3.85 -23.25 26.18
C GLU A 21 3.22 -21.98 26.75
N SER A 22 1.94 -22.05 27.08
CA SER A 22 1.19 -20.97 27.73
C SER A 22 1.89 -20.54 29.04
N PRO A 23 2.14 -19.25 29.27
CA PRO A 23 2.72 -18.79 30.52
C PRO A 23 1.75 -19.07 31.68
N SER A 24 2.28 -19.72 32.71
CA SER A 24 1.59 -19.95 33.98
C SER A 24 1.05 -18.63 34.55
N SER A 25 -0.18 -18.67 35.01
CA SER A 25 -0.90 -17.56 35.63
C SER A 25 -0.17 -17.02 36.88
N SER A 26 0.47 -15.86 36.74
CA SER A 26 0.87 -15.01 37.86
C SER A 26 -0.22 -13.95 38.08
N PRO A 27 -0.53 -13.57 39.35
CA PRO A 27 -1.63 -12.66 39.61
C PRO A 27 -1.31 -11.25 39.12
N LEU A 28 -2.31 -10.62 38.49
CA LEU A 28 -2.27 -9.25 37.99
C LEU A 28 -1.87 -8.27 39.14
N GLY A 29 -0.70 -7.68 38.99
CA GLY A 29 -0.35 -6.48 39.74
C GLY A 29 -1.23 -5.32 39.29
N SER A 30 -1.86 -4.66 40.23
CA SER A 30 -2.73 -3.50 40.03
C SER A 30 -1.95 -2.36 39.36
N SER A 31 -2.41 -1.92 38.20
CA SER A 31 -1.93 -0.71 37.53
C SER A 31 -2.24 0.52 38.41
N PRO A 32 -1.31 1.50 38.51
CA PRO A 32 -1.59 2.74 39.22
C PRO A 32 -2.73 3.52 38.52
N PRO A 33 -3.55 4.26 39.29
CA PRO A 33 -4.65 5.03 38.74
C PRO A 33 -4.14 6.15 37.83
N LEU A 34 -4.79 6.29 36.67
CA LEU A 34 -4.54 7.38 35.71
C LEU A 34 -4.83 8.71 36.40
N GLN A 35 -3.84 9.61 36.43
CA GLN A 35 -4.03 10.96 36.92
C GLN A 35 -4.94 11.74 35.96
N PRO A 36 -5.88 12.56 36.47
CA PRO A 36 -6.75 13.37 35.60
C PRO A 36 -5.93 14.42 34.86
N VAL A 37 -6.09 14.46 33.54
CA VAL A 37 -5.53 15.49 32.66
C VAL A 37 -6.18 16.83 33.04
N PRO A 38 -5.41 17.92 33.31
CA PRO A 38 -5.98 19.22 33.63
C PRO A 38 -6.79 19.76 32.45
N PRO A 39 -7.91 20.48 32.69
CA PRO A 39 -8.74 21.03 31.64
C PRO A 39 -7.95 22.07 30.83
N GLN A 40 -7.89 21.86 29.52
CA GLN A 40 -7.29 22.81 28.58
C GLN A 40 -8.21 24.05 28.51
N GLN A 41 -7.64 25.23 28.74
CA GLN A 41 -8.34 26.49 28.59
C GLN A 41 -8.75 26.73 27.14
N PRO A 42 -9.94 27.29 26.86
CA PRO A 42 -10.36 27.61 25.48
C PRO A 42 -9.46 28.69 24.90
N VAL A 43 -8.81 28.39 23.80
CA VAL A 43 -8.01 29.34 23.00
C VAL A 43 -9.01 30.31 22.34
N GLN A 44 -8.94 31.60 22.67
CA GLN A 44 -9.77 32.63 22.04
C GLN A 44 -9.32 32.81 20.55
N PRO A 45 -10.25 32.97 19.60
CA PRO A 45 -9.91 33.25 18.22
C PRO A 45 -9.41 34.69 18.07
N THR A 46 -8.14 34.88 17.80
CA THR A 46 -7.60 36.15 17.31
C THR A 46 -8.01 36.36 15.88
N SER A 47 -8.89 37.31 15.64
CA SER A 47 -9.26 37.82 14.33
C SER A 47 -8.09 38.60 13.73
N ALA A 48 -7.35 37.95 12.80
CA ALA A 48 -6.48 38.66 11.86
C ALA A 48 -6.90 38.23 10.45
N LEU A 49 -7.39 39.21 9.68
CA LEU A 49 -7.58 39.10 8.23
C LEU A 49 -6.21 38.87 7.60
N GLY A 50 -5.86 37.62 7.34
CA GLY A 50 -4.66 37.18 6.65
C GLY A 50 -5.04 36.35 5.43
N GLU A 51 -4.35 36.62 4.33
CA GLU A 51 -4.45 35.95 3.05
C GLU A 51 -4.63 34.42 3.19
N ALA A 52 -5.58 33.86 2.45
CA ALA A 52 -5.90 32.44 2.47
C ALA A 52 -4.66 31.60 2.09
N GLN A 53 -3.92 31.15 3.10
CA GLN A 53 -2.94 30.09 2.92
C GLN A 53 -3.65 28.88 2.25
N PRO A 54 -3.03 28.19 1.28
CA PRO A 54 -3.60 26.98 0.74
C PRO A 54 -3.76 25.97 1.88
N GLY A 55 -4.97 25.86 2.44
CA GLY A 55 -5.25 25.02 3.60
C GLY A 55 -4.99 23.56 3.27
N LEU A 56 -4.49 22.83 4.26
CA LEU A 56 -4.37 21.37 4.19
C LEU A 56 -5.75 20.77 3.92
N THR A 57 -5.94 20.13 2.79
CA THR A 57 -7.27 19.66 2.33
C THR A 57 -7.79 18.44 3.09
N HIS A 58 -6.92 17.77 3.86
CA HIS A 58 -7.23 16.56 4.62
C HIS A 58 -7.36 16.76 6.14
N VAL A 59 -7.48 18.01 6.59
CA VAL A 59 -7.77 18.35 7.98
C VAL A 59 -8.96 19.31 8.03
N ASP A 60 -9.81 19.15 9.03
CA ASP A 60 -10.90 20.07 9.30
C ASP A 60 -10.42 21.29 10.13
N SER A 61 -11.34 22.20 10.45
CA SER A 61 -11.05 23.39 11.25
C SER A 61 -10.58 23.10 12.67
N SER A 62 -10.75 21.86 13.15
CA SER A 62 -10.27 21.39 14.47
C SER A 62 -8.92 20.64 14.37
N GLY A 63 -8.34 20.53 13.18
CA GLY A 63 -7.07 19.81 12.94
C GLY A 63 -7.22 18.30 12.86
N GLN A 64 -8.44 17.77 12.74
CA GLN A 64 -8.69 16.33 12.64
C GLN A 64 -8.62 15.86 11.18
N ALA A 65 -8.14 14.63 11.00
CA ALA A 65 -8.05 14.00 9.68
C ALA A 65 -9.44 13.85 9.05
N LYS A 66 -9.58 14.26 7.79
CA LYS A 66 -10.83 14.26 7.05
C LYS A 66 -10.63 13.84 5.60
N MET A 67 -11.51 12.99 5.11
CA MET A 67 -11.58 12.70 3.68
C MET A 67 -12.12 13.92 2.94
N VAL A 68 -11.49 14.28 1.82
CA VAL A 68 -11.90 15.46 1.01
C VAL A 68 -13.27 15.25 0.40
N ASP A 69 -14.17 16.23 0.54
CA ASP A 69 -15.43 16.22 -0.18
C ASP A 69 -15.22 16.59 -1.67
N VAL A 70 -15.48 15.64 -2.54
CA VAL A 70 -15.37 15.80 -3.99
C VAL A 70 -16.73 15.97 -4.68
N SER A 71 -17.84 16.00 -3.92
CA SER A 71 -19.20 16.13 -4.48
C SER A 71 -19.37 17.33 -5.44
N PRO A 72 -18.81 18.53 -5.14
CA PRO A 72 -18.96 19.69 -6.03
C PRO A 72 -18.08 19.65 -7.29
N LYS A 73 -17.17 18.68 -7.44
CA LYS A 73 -16.30 18.56 -8.61
C LYS A 73 -17.06 17.89 -9.78
N GLN A 74 -16.72 18.28 -11.00
CA GLN A 74 -17.19 17.63 -12.21
C GLN A 74 -16.35 16.40 -12.51
N ASP A 75 -16.96 15.41 -13.15
CA ASP A 75 -16.26 14.25 -13.67
C ASP A 75 -15.32 14.66 -14.81
N SER A 76 -14.13 14.10 -14.81
CA SER A 76 -13.17 14.21 -15.91
C SER A 76 -12.33 12.92 -15.99
N GLU A 77 -11.76 12.68 -17.15
CA GLU A 77 -10.78 11.61 -17.29
C GLU A 77 -9.55 11.91 -16.42
N ARG A 78 -9.05 10.88 -15.75
CA ARG A 78 -7.89 10.92 -14.87
C ARG A 78 -7.00 9.76 -15.20
N VAL A 79 -5.73 10.03 -15.40
CA VAL A 79 -4.70 9.01 -15.59
C VAL A 79 -3.57 9.27 -14.57
N ALA A 80 -3.03 8.21 -14.03
CA ALA A 80 -1.80 8.27 -13.23
C ALA A 80 -0.90 7.11 -13.56
N VAL A 81 0.40 7.38 -13.63
CA VAL A 81 1.46 6.39 -13.84
C VAL A 81 2.42 6.46 -12.65
N ALA A 82 2.71 5.31 -12.05
CA ALA A 82 3.67 5.15 -10.98
C ALA A 82 4.73 4.12 -11.35
N SER A 83 5.87 4.16 -10.68
CA SER A 83 6.92 3.15 -10.83
C SER A 83 7.36 2.62 -9.47
N CYS A 84 8.04 1.48 -9.53
CA CYS A 84 8.71 0.83 -8.41
C CYS A 84 9.88 0.01 -8.97
N ARG A 85 10.94 -0.15 -8.17
CA ARG A 85 12.06 -1.01 -8.50
C ARG A 85 12.31 -2.02 -7.38
N VAL A 86 12.53 -3.28 -7.75
CA VAL A 86 12.89 -4.35 -6.80
C VAL A 86 14.29 -4.85 -7.14
N LEU A 87 15.26 -4.50 -6.31
CA LEU A 87 16.64 -4.97 -6.43
C LEU A 87 16.71 -6.41 -5.91
N LEU A 88 16.89 -7.36 -6.80
CA LEU A 88 16.90 -8.79 -6.48
C LEU A 88 18.28 -9.32 -6.06
N GLY A 89 19.33 -8.68 -6.59
CA GLY A 89 20.68 -9.26 -6.62
C GLY A 89 20.79 -10.43 -7.60
N GLN A 90 22.01 -10.71 -8.06
CA GLN A 90 22.29 -11.60 -9.17
C GLN A 90 21.66 -13.00 -9.04
N LYS A 91 21.72 -13.59 -7.82
CA LYS A 91 21.20 -14.96 -7.60
C LYS A 91 19.69 -15.05 -7.81
N ALA A 92 18.93 -14.15 -7.18
CA ALA A 92 17.46 -14.16 -7.29
C ALA A 92 17.03 -13.73 -8.70
N PHE A 93 17.73 -12.75 -9.29
CA PHE A 93 17.50 -12.31 -10.66
C PHE A 93 17.59 -13.45 -11.66
N ASN A 94 18.68 -14.26 -11.63
CA ASN A 94 18.86 -15.38 -12.54
C ASN A 94 17.73 -16.43 -12.41
N LEU A 95 17.26 -16.69 -11.18
CA LEU A 95 16.15 -17.61 -10.94
C LEU A 95 14.81 -17.06 -11.48
N VAL A 96 14.57 -15.75 -11.38
CA VAL A 96 13.38 -15.12 -11.97
C VAL A 96 13.47 -15.15 -13.48
N ALA A 97 14.61 -14.76 -14.07
CA ALA A 97 14.82 -14.72 -15.52
C ALA A 97 14.66 -16.10 -16.18
N SER A 98 15.08 -17.15 -15.48
CA SER A 98 14.94 -18.54 -15.96
C SER A 98 13.64 -19.23 -15.53
N ASN A 99 12.73 -18.50 -14.86
CA ASN A 99 11.47 -19.02 -14.30
C ASN A 99 11.67 -20.25 -13.38
N GLN A 100 12.69 -20.21 -12.52
CA GLN A 100 13.07 -21.29 -11.61
C GLN A 100 12.78 -20.98 -10.13
N ILE A 101 11.97 -19.99 -9.85
CA ILE A 101 11.49 -19.71 -8.48
C ILE A 101 10.47 -20.78 -8.09
N ALA A 102 10.65 -21.40 -6.92
CA ALA A 102 9.81 -22.51 -6.45
C ALA A 102 8.33 -22.16 -6.29
N LYS A 103 8.00 -20.88 -6.08
CA LYS A 103 6.62 -20.38 -5.99
C LYS A 103 5.95 -20.14 -7.35
N GLY A 104 6.64 -20.36 -8.47
CA GLY A 104 6.12 -20.22 -9.83
C GLY A 104 6.52 -18.91 -10.51
N ASP A 105 5.74 -18.51 -11.52
CA ASP A 105 6.01 -17.33 -12.37
C ASP A 105 5.82 -16.02 -11.58
N VAL A 106 6.96 -15.46 -11.17
CA VAL A 106 7.02 -14.25 -10.33
C VAL A 106 6.38 -13.04 -11.01
N LEU A 107 6.72 -12.84 -12.29
CA LEU A 107 6.29 -11.63 -13.01
C LEU A 107 4.79 -11.65 -13.27
N THR A 108 4.25 -12.79 -13.68
CA THR A 108 2.80 -12.93 -13.89
C THR A 108 2.00 -12.79 -12.59
N VAL A 109 2.43 -13.42 -11.50
CA VAL A 109 1.75 -13.32 -10.21
C VAL A 109 1.81 -11.88 -9.69
N ALA A 110 2.97 -11.22 -9.77
CA ALA A 110 3.11 -9.83 -9.35
C ALA A 110 2.26 -8.86 -10.19
N LYS A 111 2.15 -9.08 -11.50
CA LYS A 111 1.23 -8.32 -12.37
C LYS A 111 -0.21 -8.41 -11.88
N ILE A 112 -0.71 -9.63 -11.66
CA ILE A 112 -2.09 -9.87 -11.23
C ILE A 112 -2.35 -9.24 -9.84
N THR A 113 -1.42 -9.41 -8.89
CA THR A 113 -1.57 -8.85 -7.55
C THR A 113 -1.48 -7.33 -7.54
N GLY A 114 -0.66 -6.72 -8.41
CA GLY A 114 -0.62 -5.28 -8.60
C GLY A 114 -1.97 -4.73 -9.09
N ILE A 115 -2.58 -5.35 -10.09
CA ILE A 115 -3.92 -4.99 -10.57
C ILE A 115 -4.96 -5.12 -9.44
N THR A 116 -4.87 -6.18 -8.65
CA THR A 116 -5.75 -6.38 -7.49
C THR A 116 -5.52 -5.29 -6.43
N GLY A 117 -4.26 -4.94 -6.18
CA GLY A 117 -3.88 -3.85 -5.26
C GLY A 117 -4.51 -2.51 -5.63
N ALA A 118 -4.43 -2.12 -6.90
CA ALA A 118 -5.10 -0.91 -7.39
C ALA A 118 -6.61 -0.89 -7.06
N LYS A 119 -7.29 -2.01 -7.29
CA LYS A 119 -8.73 -2.16 -7.02
C LYS A 119 -9.08 -2.14 -5.51
N GLN A 120 -8.11 -2.35 -4.63
CA GLN A 120 -8.29 -2.39 -3.18
C GLN A 120 -7.75 -1.14 -2.48
N THR A 121 -7.32 -0.10 -3.19
CA THR A 121 -6.67 1.09 -2.64
C THR A 121 -7.48 1.72 -1.52
N SER A 122 -8.76 1.94 -1.69
CA SER A 122 -9.63 2.54 -0.67
C SER A 122 -9.80 1.69 0.59
N HIS A 123 -9.58 0.37 0.52
CA HIS A 123 -9.58 -0.52 1.69
C HIS A 123 -8.24 -0.50 2.43
N LEU A 124 -7.15 -0.15 1.74
CA LEU A 124 -5.79 -0.09 2.30
C LEU A 124 -5.43 1.29 2.86
N ILE A 125 -5.93 2.35 2.22
CA ILE A 125 -5.60 3.75 2.53
C ILE A 125 -6.87 4.47 3.02
N PRO A 126 -7.02 4.73 4.33
CA PRO A 126 -8.29 5.11 4.94
C PRO A 126 -8.96 6.38 4.37
N LEU A 127 -8.18 7.35 3.90
CA LEU A 127 -8.71 8.63 3.39
C LEU A 127 -8.84 8.67 1.86
N CYS A 128 -8.55 7.56 1.16
CA CYS A 128 -8.79 7.44 -0.26
C CYS A 128 -10.27 7.17 -0.55
N HIS A 129 -10.77 7.79 -1.62
CA HIS A 129 -12.12 7.54 -2.12
C HIS A 129 -12.20 6.15 -2.76
N ASN A 130 -13.37 5.55 -2.72
CA ASN A 130 -13.66 4.36 -3.52
C ASN A 130 -13.91 4.80 -4.96
N ILE A 131 -13.01 4.43 -5.87
CA ILE A 131 -13.00 4.88 -7.27
C ILE A 131 -13.31 3.70 -8.19
N ASN A 132 -14.21 3.92 -9.14
CA ASN A 132 -14.45 2.98 -10.23
C ASN A 132 -13.36 3.12 -11.29
N LEU A 133 -12.40 2.20 -11.29
CA LEU A 133 -11.33 2.20 -12.29
C LEU A 133 -11.85 1.71 -13.64
N SER A 134 -11.60 2.48 -14.70
CA SER A 134 -11.88 2.08 -16.08
C SER A 134 -10.75 1.24 -16.68
N HIS A 135 -9.50 1.46 -16.24
CA HIS A 135 -8.34 0.71 -16.67
C HIS A 135 -7.27 0.62 -15.58
N VAL A 136 -6.57 -0.51 -15.54
CA VAL A 136 -5.35 -0.73 -14.75
C VAL A 136 -4.38 -1.55 -15.59
N ARG A 137 -3.18 -1.03 -15.79
CA ARG A 137 -2.05 -1.72 -16.42
C ARG A 137 -0.92 -1.84 -15.42
N VAL A 138 -0.28 -3.00 -15.35
CA VAL A 138 0.94 -3.23 -14.56
C VAL A 138 1.91 -4.00 -15.44
N ASP A 139 3.06 -3.44 -15.69
CA ASP A 139 4.13 -4.07 -16.47
C ASP A 139 5.37 -4.25 -15.60
N LEU A 140 6.00 -5.41 -15.76
CA LEU A 140 7.23 -5.77 -15.08
C LEU A 140 8.30 -6.14 -16.10
N THR A 141 9.45 -5.50 -16.00
CA THR A 141 10.58 -5.70 -16.89
C THR A 141 11.83 -6.05 -16.08
N LEU A 142 12.56 -7.08 -16.52
CA LEU A 142 13.86 -7.42 -15.96
C LEU A 142 14.92 -6.44 -16.46
N ASN A 143 15.71 -5.89 -15.53
CA ASN A 143 16.86 -5.06 -15.82
C ASN A 143 18.15 -5.82 -15.43
N GLU A 144 18.94 -6.20 -16.42
CA GLU A 144 20.18 -6.95 -16.22
C GLU A 144 21.30 -6.09 -15.63
N GLU A 145 21.31 -4.76 -15.89
CA GLU A 145 22.37 -3.87 -15.45
C GLU A 145 22.54 -3.82 -13.93
N ASP A 146 21.44 -3.85 -13.20
CA ASP A 146 21.42 -3.79 -11.74
C ASP A 146 20.72 -5.00 -11.09
N SER A 147 20.44 -6.04 -11.87
CA SER A 147 19.74 -7.25 -11.41
C SER A 147 18.43 -6.95 -10.68
N SER A 148 17.59 -6.11 -11.29
CA SER A 148 16.32 -5.66 -10.73
C SER A 148 15.12 -6.03 -11.58
N VAL A 149 13.94 -5.91 -10.97
CA VAL A 149 12.63 -5.84 -11.67
C VAL A 149 12.17 -4.39 -11.63
N VAL A 150 11.97 -3.77 -12.78
CA VAL A 150 11.33 -2.47 -12.93
C VAL A 150 9.84 -2.71 -13.11
N ILE A 151 9.03 -2.01 -12.33
CA ILE A 151 7.58 -2.14 -12.33
C ILE A 151 6.98 -0.78 -12.68
N GLU A 152 6.10 -0.74 -13.66
CA GLU A 152 5.30 0.42 -14.02
C GLU A 152 3.83 0.07 -13.86
N GLY A 153 3.07 0.97 -13.24
CA GLY A 153 1.63 0.82 -13.04
C GLY A 153 0.88 2.06 -13.51
N GLU A 154 -0.17 1.85 -14.30
CA GLU A 154 -1.08 2.90 -14.76
C GLU A 154 -2.48 2.62 -14.26
N ALA A 155 -3.16 3.66 -13.80
CA ALA A 155 -4.57 3.63 -13.44
C ALA A 155 -5.33 4.74 -14.17
N THR A 156 -6.55 4.43 -14.63
CA THR A 156 -7.42 5.38 -15.32
C THR A 156 -8.83 5.32 -14.76
N THR A 157 -9.48 6.49 -14.64
CA THR A 157 -10.90 6.61 -14.28
C THR A 157 -11.54 7.80 -14.98
N ILE A 158 -12.85 7.80 -15.04
CA ILE A 158 -13.66 9.01 -15.26
C ILE A 158 -14.34 9.32 -13.93
N GLY A 159 -13.92 10.43 -13.28
CA GLY A 159 -14.41 10.72 -11.94
C GLY A 159 -13.95 12.07 -11.39
N LYS A 160 -14.31 12.31 -10.13
CA LYS A 160 -14.16 13.60 -9.44
C LYS A 160 -12.80 13.78 -8.77
N THR A 161 -12.02 12.71 -8.61
CA THR A 161 -10.69 12.72 -7.96
C THR A 161 -9.67 11.95 -8.79
N GLY A 162 -8.39 12.18 -8.52
CA GLY A 162 -7.29 11.51 -9.20
C GLY A 162 -7.12 10.05 -8.79
N VAL A 163 -6.31 9.32 -9.54
CA VAL A 163 -6.02 7.89 -9.36
C VAL A 163 -4.54 7.63 -9.05
N GLU A 164 -3.86 8.65 -8.50
CA GLU A 164 -2.45 8.57 -8.16
C GLU A 164 -2.19 7.45 -7.15
N MET A 165 -3.07 7.29 -6.16
CA MET A 165 -2.93 6.28 -5.12
C MET A 165 -3.18 4.87 -5.65
N GLU A 166 -4.09 4.70 -6.60
CA GLU A 166 -4.36 3.44 -7.27
C GLU A 166 -3.14 2.96 -8.07
N ALA A 167 -2.50 3.87 -8.82
CA ALA A 167 -1.26 3.56 -9.55
C ALA A 167 -0.11 3.22 -8.59
N MET A 168 0.08 4.00 -7.51
CA MET A 168 1.12 3.76 -6.52
C MET A 168 0.89 2.46 -5.74
N THR A 169 -0.35 2.15 -5.37
CA THR A 169 -0.69 0.89 -4.69
C THR A 169 -0.44 -0.30 -5.62
N ALA A 170 -0.76 -0.18 -6.91
CA ALA A 170 -0.49 -1.23 -7.89
C ALA A 170 0.99 -1.64 -7.89
N VAL A 171 1.90 -0.66 -8.03
CA VAL A 171 3.34 -0.96 -8.10
C VAL A 171 3.91 -1.41 -6.76
N ALA A 172 3.40 -0.87 -5.65
CA ALA A 172 3.82 -1.28 -4.31
C ALA A 172 3.45 -2.75 -4.00
N ILE A 173 2.21 -3.16 -4.29
CA ILE A 173 1.74 -4.53 -4.08
C ILE A 173 2.45 -5.50 -5.04
N ALA A 174 2.68 -5.11 -6.29
CA ALA A 174 3.48 -5.90 -7.22
C ALA A 174 4.91 -6.10 -6.69
N GLY A 175 5.57 -5.04 -6.20
CA GLY A 175 6.91 -5.10 -5.62
C GLY A 175 6.98 -6.01 -4.39
N LEU A 176 6.01 -5.89 -3.47
CA LEU A 176 5.90 -6.78 -2.31
C LEU A 176 5.69 -8.24 -2.72
N THR A 177 4.96 -8.49 -3.80
CA THR A 177 4.76 -9.85 -4.33
C THR A 177 6.05 -10.42 -4.89
N VAL A 178 6.83 -9.64 -5.66
CA VAL A 178 8.15 -10.04 -6.13
C VAL A 178 9.04 -10.40 -4.95
N TYR A 179 9.08 -9.55 -3.90
CA TYR A 179 9.84 -9.81 -2.68
C TYR A 179 9.42 -11.14 -2.02
N ASP A 180 8.12 -11.32 -1.77
CA ASP A 180 7.61 -12.54 -1.11
C ASP A 180 7.97 -13.80 -1.88
N MET A 181 7.84 -13.78 -3.19
CA MET A 181 8.14 -14.95 -4.03
C MET A 181 9.63 -15.25 -4.09
N CYS A 182 10.51 -14.24 -4.01
CA CYS A 182 11.96 -14.38 -4.16
C CYS A 182 12.73 -14.46 -2.84
N LYS A 183 12.16 -14.10 -1.69
CA LYS A 183 12.85 -14.00 -0.37
C LYS A 183 13.55 -15.29 0.09
N ALA A 184 13.16 -16.46 -0.42
CA ALA A 184 13.87 -17.72 -0.16
C ALA A 184 15.23 -17.80 -0.88
N ALA A 185 15.41 -17.10 -2.00
CA ALA A 185 16.67 -17.04 -2.75
C ALA A 185 17.65 -16.03 -2.16
N SER A 186 17.15 -14.88 -1.66
CA SER A 186 17.93 -13.84 -0.99
C SER A 186 17.03 -13.05 -0.04
N LYS A 187 17.56 -12.66 1.12
CA LYS A 187 16.90 -11.72 2.06
C LYS A 187 17.32 -10.27 1.85
N ASP A 188 18.36 -10.04 1.05
CA ASP A 188 18.91 -8.71 0.76
C ASP A 188 18.12 -7.97 -0.34
N ILE A 189 17.01 -8.56 -0.81
CA ILE A 189 16.10 -7.95 -1.77
C ILE A 189 15.54 -6.67 -1.16
N SER A 190 15.58 -5.58 -1.91
CA SER A 190 15.03 -4.30 -1.49
C SER A 190 14.04 -3.75 -2.51
N ILE A 191 13.01 -3.06 -2.02
CA ILE A 191 12.02 -2.37 -2.84
C ILE A 191 12.34 -0.87 -2.73
N THR A 192 12.56 -0.22 -3.88
CA THR A 192 12.96 1.19 -3.95
C THR A 192 12.11 1.95 -4.96
N ASP A 193 12.24 3.28 -4.94
CA ASP A 193 11.70 4.17 -5.97
C ASP A 193 10.19 4.02 -6.22
N ILE A 194 9.42 3.73 -5.16
CA ILE A 194 7.96 3.78 -5.27
C ILE A 194 7.55 5.24 -5.39
N CYS A 195 7.21 5.68 -6.61
CA CYS A 195 6.89 7.07 -6.85
C CYS A 195 5.93 7.28 -8.01
N LEU A 196 5.20 8.38 -7.95
CA LEU A 196 4.39 8.87 -9.06
C LEU A 196 5.33 9.37 -10.17
N GLN A 197 5.07 8.97 -11.41
CA GLN A 197 5.82 9.40 -12.60
C GLN A 197 5.08 10.46 -13.40
N HIS A 198 3.78 10.26 -13.56
CA HIS A 198 2.93 11.14 -14.33
C HIS A 198 1.51 11.13 -13.79
N LYS A 199 0.81 12.24 -13.94
CA LYS A 199 -0.64 12.31 -13.82
C LYS A 199 -1.22 13.30 -14.77
N SER A 200 -2.45 13.08 -15.21
CA SER A 200 -3.20 14.01 -16.04
C SER A 200 -4.66 14.15 -15.61
N GLY A 201 -5.25 15.25 -16.01
CA GLY A 201 -6.65 15.57 -15.78
C GLY A 201 -6.94 16.31 -14.47
N GLY A 202 -8.14 16.89 -14.43
CA GLY A 202 -8.65 17.66 -13.30
C GLY A 202 -8.14 19.10 -13.21
N LYS A 203 -8.49 19.78 -12.10
CA LYS A 203 -8.16 21.21 -11.92
C LYS A 203 -6.66 21.48 -11.76
N SER A 204 -5.89 20.52 -11.23
CA SER A 204 -4.45 20.65 -11.04
C SER A 204 -3.64 20.41 -12.31
N GLY A 205 -4.29 20.04 -13.40
CA GLY A 205 -3.63 19.80 -14.67
C GLY A 205 -2.67 18.61 -14.66
N ASP A 206 -1.84 18.58 -15.70
CA ASP A 206 -0.85 17.51 -15.89
C ASP A 206 0.42 17.78 -15.10
N TRP A 207 1.02 16.70 -14.63
CA TRP A 207 2.29 16.74 -13.91
C TRP A 207 3.12 15.52 -14.29
N SER A 208 4.42 15.72 -14.46
CA SER A 208 5.39 14.65 -14.70
C SER A 208 6.61 14.85 -13.80
N ARG A 209 7.19 13.76 -13.35
CA ARG A 209 8.45 13.76 -12.62
C ARG A 209 9.60 14.16 -13.57
N ASN A 210 10.46 15.05 -13.11
CA ASN A 210 11.68 15.46 -13.81
C ASN A 210 12.78 14.40 -13.65
#